data_3b7fb2e7d01b141395e18e6f670aeb55
#
_entry.id   3b7fb2e7d01b141395e18e6f670aeb55
#
_cell.length_a   1.000
_cell.length_b   1.000
_cell.length_c   1.000
_cell.angle_alpha   90.00
_cell.angle_beta   90.00
_cell.angle_gamma   90.00
#
_symmetry.space_group_name_H-M   'P 1'
#
loop_
_entity.id
_entity.type
_entity.pdbx_description
1 polymer ?
#
loop_
_entity_poly.entity_id
_entity_poly.type
_entity_poly.pdbx_seq_one_letter_code
_entity_poly.pdbx_strand_id
1 'polypeptide(L)'
;LKSDGSVMLIDFGIAREFKEQNIEDTSCLGTRGYAAPEQFGGQGQTDARTDIYCLGATIYHLVTGHNPSDPPYEMYPIRHWNPSFSSGLEKIILKCTQKNPNDRYQTCAELLYALEHYEEEEEEYKKVQEIKWYTFLSTAVLMIFMALATVGCYIGMNKKASSTYEEYLNTASMALDIDEKYQFYEKAIELSPIKGEAYKALLETMQADGVFSESESQEIRKVMPAYMEDLAENTESYIQIAYELGIMYFYYFENSEDIQNASKWLNIAIGNTIEGIQEEDIDKILGEKKAFRARHLYEIIRYYRSLD
;
A
#
# COMPACT_ATOMS: atom_id res chain seq x y z
N LEU A 1 -2.72 61.36 0.01
CA LEU A 1 -1.35 61.56 -0.50
C LEU A 1 -1.17 63.03 -0.91
N LYS A 2 -0.10 63.63 -0.48
CA LYS A 2 0.32 64.94 -0.98
C LYS A 2 1.12 64.79 -2.28
N SER A 3 1.30 65.85 -3.00
CA SER A 3 2.07 65.86 -4.25
C SER A 3 3.55 65.52 -4.08
N ASP A 4 4.10 65.62 -2.87
CA ASP A 4 5.45 65.20 -2.50
C ASP A 4 5.56 63.71 -2.10
N GLY A 5 4.46 62.95 -2.19
CA GLY A 5 4.39 61.55 -1.78
C GLY A 5 4.15 61.34 -0.28
N SER A 6 4.11 62.38 0.52
CA SER A 6 3.81 62.25 1.96
C SER A 6 2.33 61.94 2.21
N VAL A 7 2.08 61.12 3.26
CA VAL A 7 0.73 60.79 3.74
C VAL A 7 0.31 61.73 4.83
N MET A 8 -0.90 62.25 4.78
CA MET A 8 -1.51 63.04 5.83
C MET A 8 -2.84 62.43 6.24
N LEU A 9 -3.01 62.19 7.54
CA LEU A 9 -4.29 61.78 8.12
C LEU A 9 -5.24 63.00 8.11
N ILE A 10 -6.45 62.81 7.63
CA ILE A 10 -7.49 63.81 7.52
C ILE A 10 -8.80 63.25 8.06
N ASP A 11 -9.75 64.15 8.39
CA ASP A 11 -11.09 63.77 8.84
C ASP A 11 -11.13 63.08 10.22
N PHE A 12 -11.02 63.87 11.25
CA PHE A 12 -11.15 63.42 12.65
C PHE A 12 -12.61 63.47 13.16
N GLY A 13 -13.60 63.45 12.28
CA GLY A 13 -15.02 63.65 12.63
C GLY A 13 -15.60 62.59 13.59
N ILE A 14 -15.00 61.38 13.60
CA ILE A 14 -15.38 60.30 14.50
C ILE A 14 -14.33 59.98 15.56
N ALA A 15 -13.25 60.79 15.64
CA ALA A 15 -12.21 60.61 16.66
C ALA A 15 -12.77 60.85 18.07
N ARG A 16 -12.40 59.96 18.99
CA ARG A 16 -12.79 60.05 20.41
C ARG A 16 -11.60 60.05 21.30
N GLU A 17 -11.74 60.71 22.43
CA GLU A 17 -10.74 60.67 23.50
C GLU A 17 -10.88 59.36 24.25
N PHE A 18 -9.79 58.59 24.36
CA PHE A 18 -9.75 57.35 25.13
C PHE A 18 -9.95 57.66 26.63
N LYS A 19 -10.99 56.99 27.21
CA LYS A 19 -11.28 57.10 28.65
C LYS A 19 -11.04 55.75 29.31
N GLU A 20 -10.19 55.72 30.33
CA GLU A 20 -9.86 54.47 31.08
C GLU A 20 -11.05 53.87 31.84
N GLN A 21 -12.19 54.58 31.98
CA GLN A 21 -13.39 54.06 32.62
C GLN A 21 -14.25 53.30 31.61
N ASN A 22 -14.58 52.03 31.92
CA ASN A 22 -15.42 51.15 31.16
C ASN A 22 -16.80 51.74 30.81
N ILE A 23 -16.88 52.49 29.75
CA ILE A 23 -18.13 52.95 29.17
C ILE A 23 -18.25 52.20 27.83
N GLU A 24 -19.17 51.24 27.75
CA GLU A 24 -19.48 50.55 26.48
C GLU A 24 -19.88 51.57 25.42
N ASP A 25 -19.28 51.46 24.23
CA ASP A 25 -19.66 52.28 23.08
C ASP A 25 -21.05 51.83 22.59
N THR A 26 -22.05 52.73 22.79
CA THR A 26 -23.45 52.43 22.43
C THR A 26 -23.83 52.75 20.99
N SER A 27 -22.92 53.36 20.21
CA SER A 27 -23.20 53.76 18.83
C SER A 27 -22.36 52.99 17.83
N CYS A 28 -23.02 52.42 16.80
CA CYS A 28 -22.35 51.84 15.63
C CYS A 28 -21.66 52.95 14.85
N LEU A 29 -20.34 53.00 14.88
CA LEU A 29 -19.54 53.97 14.16
C LEU A 29 -18.52 53.26 13.27
N GLY A 30 -18.51 53.60 12.00
CA GLY A 30 -17.55 53.09 11.04
C GLY A 30 -18.14 52.58 9.74
N THR A 31 -17.30 52.48 8.71
CA THR A 31 -17.71 51.93 7.40
C THR A 31 -17.69 50.44 7.47
N ARG A 32 -18.82 49.80 7.10
CA ARG A 32 -18.96 48.36 7.10
C ARG A 32 -17.83 47.72 6.28
N GLY A 33 -17.26 46.64 6.78
CA GLY A 33 -16.11 45.93 6.17
C GLY A 33 -14.74 46.44 6.60
N TYR A 34 -14.61 47.76 6.94
CA TYR A 34 -13.38 48.34 7.46
C TYR A 34 -13.38 48.53 8.98
N ALA A 35 -14.58 48.71 9.54
CA ALA A 35 -14.76 48.91 10.97
C ALA A 35 -14.52 47.62 11.76
N ALA A 36 -13.81 47.72 12.88
CA ALA A 36 -13.55 46.59 13.75
C ALA A 36 -14.84 46.06 14.44
N PRO A 37 -14.92 44.78 14.82
CA PRO A 37 -16.11 44.19 15.45
C PRO A 37 -16.60 44.96 16.69
N GLU A 38 -15.70 45.46 17.51
CA GLU A 38 -16.02 46.24 18.73
C GLU A 38 -16.66 47.61 18.44
N GLN A 39 -16.57 48.15 17.20
CA GLN A 39 -17.26 49.37 16.80
C GLN A 39 -18.77 49.17 16.54
N PHE A 40 -19.21 47.91 16.49
CA PHE A 40 -20.62 47.60 16.37
C PHE A 40 -21.23 47.34 17.76
N GLY A 41 -21.68 48.39 18.42
CA GLY A 41 -22.26 48.53 19.75
C GLY A 41 -22.47 47.29 20.64
N GLY A 42 -22.02 47.36 21.88
CA GLY A 42 -22.17 46.30 22.89
C GLY A 42 -21.11 45.17 22.83
N GLN A 43 -20.05 45.31 22.04
CA GLN A 43 -18.98 44.33 21.95
C GLN A 43 -17.63 44.77 22.55
N GLY A 44 -17.61 45.80 23.38
CA GLY A 44 -16.43 46.30 24.06
C GLY A 44 -16.15 47.76 23.79
N GLN A 45 -15.01 48.24 24.34
CA GLN A 45 -14.54 49.60 24.18
C GLN A 45 -13.54 49.69 23.02
N THR A 46 -13.66 50.74 22.21
CA THR A 46 -12.68 51.06 21.15
C THR A 46 -11.40 51.60 21.75
N ASP A 47 -10.25 51.15 21.26
CA ASP A 47 -8.93 51.59 21.64
C ASP A 47 -7.97 51.63 20.42
N ALA A 48 -6.68 51.87 20.66
CA ALA A 48 -5.67 51.94 19.58
C ALA A 48 -5.63 50.67 18.67
N ARG A 49 -6.04 49.50 19.18
CA ARG A 49 -6.11 48.24 18.40
C ARG A 49 -7.27 48.21 17.42
N THR A 50 -8.28 49.06 17.65
CA THR A 50 -9.38 49.29 16.70
C THR A 50 -8.84 49.97 15.44
N ASP A 51 -7.98 50.97 15.59
CA ASP A 51 -7.34 51.64 14.45
C ASP A 51 -6.40 50.72 13.67
N ILE A 52 -5.72 49.81 14.37
CA ILE A 52 -4.90 48.77 13.76
C ILE A 52 -5.74 47.84 12.88
N TYR A 53 -6.96 47.43 13.30
CA TYR A 53 -7.87 46.68 12.50
C TYR A 53 -8.30 47.42 11.23
N CYS A 54 -8.72 48.70 11.39
CA CYS A 54 -9.15 49.51 10.26
C CYS A 54 -8.01 49.72 9.24
N LEU A 55 -6.79 49.91 9.74
CA LEU A 55 -5.59 50.00 8.89
C LEU A 55 -5.33 48.67 8.14
N GLY A 56 -5.41 47.51 8.84
CA GLY A 56 -5.28 46.19 8.23
C GLY A 56 -6.29 45.96 7.13
N ALA A 57 -7.56 46.28 7.34
CA ALA A 57 -8.62 46.19 6.33
C ALA A 57 -8.35 47.13 5.13
N THR A 58 -7.81 48.34 5.38
CA THR A 58 -7.43 49.26 4.33
C THR A 58 -6.26 48.73 3.49
N ILE A 59 -5.20 48.21 4.13
CA ILE A 59 -4.07 47.58 3.43
C ILE A 59 -4.56 46.41 2.61
N TYR A 60 -5.44 45.55 3.18
CA TYR A 60 -6.04 44.45 2.47
C TYR A 60 -6.69 44.89 1.13
N HIS A 61 -7.56 45.91 1.20
CA HIS A 61 -8.21 46.45 0.01
C HIS A 61 -7.21 47.02 -1.00
N LEU A 62 -6.21 47.77 -0.55
CA LEU A 62 -5.20 48.38 -1.42
C LEU A 62 -4.36 47.30 -2.15
N VAL A 63 -4.01 46.21 -1.47
CA VAL A 63 -3.16 45.15 -2.01
C VAL A 63 -3.94 44.19 -2.94
N THR A 64 -5.16 43.84 -2.54
CA THR A 64 -5.94 42.83 -3.29
C THR A 64 -6.86 43.44 -4.34
N GLY A 65 -7.22 44.72 -4.20
CA GLY A 65 -8.29 45.36 -4.98
C GLY A 65 -9.71 44.94 -4.57
N HIS A 66 -9.86 44.04 -3.60
CA HIS A 66 -11.14 43.54 -3.13
C HIS A 66 -11.65 44.37 -1.96
N ASN A 67 -12.84 44.97 -2.12
CA ASN A 67 -13.45 45.78 -1.11
C ASN A 67 -14.06 44.92 0.02
N PRO A 68 -13.63 45.05 1.30
CA PRO A 68 -14.20 44.29 2.41
C PRO A 68 -15.69 44.54 2.66
N SER A 69 -16.26 45.59 2.06
CA SER A 69 -17.68 45.92 2.14
C SER A 69 -18.55 45.18 1.15
N ASP A 70 -17.96 44.43 0.20
CA ASP A 70 -18.68 43.69 -0.80
C ASP A 70 -18.93 42.20 -0.34
N PRO A 71 -20.02 41.56 -0.76
CA PRO A 71 -20.23 40.18 -0.45
C PRO A 71 -19.05 39.27 -0.92
N PRO A 72 -18.64 38.28 -0.14
CA PRO A 72 -19.28 37.69 1.04
C PRO A 72 -18.96 38.35 2.39
N TYR A 73 -18.42 39.58 2.40
CA TYR A 73 -18.07 40.35 3.59
C TYR A 73 -16.94 39.70 4.45
N GLU A 74 -16.12 38.89 3.82
CA GLU A 74 -15.01 38.15 4.44
C GLU A 74 -13.68 38.55 3.81
N MET A 75 -12.67 38.73 4.64
CA MET A 75 -11.30 38.97 4.19
C MET A 75 -10.58 37.63 4.12
N TYR A 76 -10.43 37.08 2.91
CA TYR A 76 -9.59 35.90 2.68
C TYR A 76 -8.11 36.26 2.76
N PRO A 77 -7.21 35.29 3.04
CA PRO A 77 -5.79 35.51 2.92
C PRO A 77 -5.42 36.12 1.56
N ILE A 78 -4.53 37.12 1.54
CA ILE A 78 -4.23 37.84 0.28
C ILE A 78 -3.69 36.93 -0.81
N ARG A 79 -2.96 35.89 -0.44
CA ARG A 79 -2.42 34.86 -1.36
C ARG A 79 -3.49 33.95 -1.96
N HIS A 80 -4.70 33.97 -1.42
CA HIS A 80 -5.86 33.33 -2.07
C HIS A 80 -6.17 34.02 -3.41
N TRP A 81 -6.02 35.33 -3.47
CA TRP A 81 -6.25 36.11 -4.68
C TRP A 81 -5.06 36.07 -5.64
N ASN A 82 -3.85 36.16 -5.10
CA ASN A 82 -2.63 36.06 -5.87
C ASN A 82 -1.53 35.39 -5.04
N PRO A 83 -1.13 34.14 -5.39
CA PRO A 83 -0.08 33.41 -4.67
C PRO A 83 1.31 34.09 -4.67
N SER A 84 1.54 35.09 -5.54
CA SER A 84 2.79 35.84 -5.59
C SER A 84 2.91 36.92 -4.51
N PHE A 85 1.85 37.25 -3.77
CA PHE A 85 1.94 38.17 -2.67
C PHE A 85 2.83 37.59 -1.54
N SER A 86 3.51 38.49 -0.84
CA SER A 86 4.38 38.17 0.28
C SER A 86 3.62 37.43 1.39
N SER A 87 4.18 36.32 1.87
CA SER A 87 3.65 35.58 3.01
C SER A 87 3.78 36.36 4.32
N GLY A 88 4.83 37.23 4.45
CA GLY A 88 5.00 38.10 5.59
C GLY A 88 3.91 39.20 5.65
N LEU A 89 3.63 39.83 4.51
CA LEU A 89 2.55 40.83 4.43
C LEU A 89 1.17 40.19 4.70
N GLU A 90 0.92 38.95 4.20
CA GLU A 90 -0.30 38.21 4.51
C GLU A 90 -0.49 38.00 6.00
N LYS A 91 0.55 37.55 6.71
CA LYS A 91 0.51 37.37 8.18
C LYS A 91 0.21 38.68 8.92
N ILE A 92 0.81 39.78 8.48
CA ILE A 92 0.58 41.10 9.09
C ILE A 92 -0.89 41.50 8.94
N ILE A 93 -1.43 41.43 7.75
CA ILE A 93 -2.84 41.77 7.48
C ILE A 93 -3.78 40.87 8.30
N LEU A 94 -3.55 39.56 8.32
CA LEU A 94 -4.35 38.60 9.09
C LEU A 94 -4.28 38.86 10.57
N LYS A 95 -3.11 39.26 11.13
CA LYS A 95 -2.96 39.63 12.53
C LYS A 95 -3.66 40.92 12.85
N CYS A 96 -3.58 41.94 12.00
CA CYS A 96 -4.29 43.20 12.19
C CYS A 96 -5.83 42.99 12.24
N THR A 97 -6.35 42.12 11.37
CA THR A 97 -7.79 41.92 11.17
C THR A 97 -8.39 40.80 12.02
N GLN A 98 -7.70 40.35 13.09
CA GLN A 98 -8.25 39.41 14.06
C GLN A 98 -9.49 39.99 14.75
N LYS A 99 -10.50 39.13 14.98
CA LYS A 99 -11.77 39.56 15.61
C LYS A 99 -11.57 40.04 17.04
N ASN A 100 -10.75 39.32 17.82
CA ASN A 100 -10.43 39.69 19.19
C ASN A 100 -9.27 40.70 19.20
N PRO A 101 -9.42 41.88 19.80
CA PRO A 101 -8.36 42.90 19.89
C PRO A 101 -7.05 42.38 20.53
N ASN A 102 -7.14 41.42 21.46
CA ASN A 102 -5.97 40.87 22.14
C ASN A 102 -5.07 40.03 21.19
N ASP A 103 -5.61 39.56 20.08
CA ASP A 103 -4.88 38.75 19.09
C ASP A 103 -4.25 39.61 17.99
N ARG A 104 -4.47 40.93 18.02
CA ARG A 104 -3.89 41.90 17.09
C ARG A 104 -2.53 42.40 17.59
N TYR A 105 -1.87 43.23 16.80
CA TYR A 105 -0.77 44.05 17.30
C TYR A 105 -1.29 44.99 18.42
N GLN A 106 -0.53 45.09 19.52
CA GLN A 106 -1.00 45.82 20.70
C GLN A 106 -0.67 47.33 20.60
N THR A 107 0.28 47.69 19.75
CA THR A 107 0.67 49.09 19.50
C THR A 107 0.97 49.32 18.02
N CYS A 108 0.82 50.58 17.59
CA CYS A 108 1.24 50.97 16.24
C CYS A 108 2.75 50.84 16.03
N ALA A 109 3.56 50.94 17.08
CA ALA A 109 4.99 50.69 16.99
C ALA A 109 5.32 49.24 16.70
N GLU A 110 4.59 48.28 17.30
CA GLU A 110 4.71 46.86 17.00
C GLU A 110 4.33 46.54 15.54
N LEU A 111 3.24 47.17 15.06
CA LEU A 111 2.82 47.00 13.66
C LEU A 111 3.84 47.62 12.69
N LEU A 112 4.37 48.81 13.01
CA LEU A 112 5.40 49.46 12.18
C LEU A 112 6.65 48.58 12.07
N TYR A 113 7.13 48.04 13.19
CA TYR A 113 8.27 47.14 13.20
C TYR A 113 8.01 45.92 12.32
N ALA A 114 6.84 45.29 12.40
CA ALA A 114 6.48 44.15 11.56
C ALA A 114 6.45 44.52 10.07
N LEU A 115 5.95 45.69 9.71
CA LEU A 115 5.93 46.21 8.34
C LEU A 115 7.32 46.53 7.79
N GLU A 116 8.25 46.95 8.64
CA GLU A 116 9.65 47.23 8.25
C GLU A 116 10.46 45.94 8.05
N HIS A 117 10.07 44.82 8.72
CA HIS A 117 10.82 43.54 8.72
C HIS A 117 10.07 42.38 8.09
N TYR A 118 9.01 42.60 7.30
CA TYR A 118 8.21 41.51 6.73
C TYR A 118 8.97 40.63 5.74
N GLU A 119 10.05 41.14 5.15
CA GLU A 119 10.92 40.39 4.25
C GLU A 119 11.72 39.31 4.99
N GLU A 120 12.11 39.58 6.24
CA GLU A 120 12.81 38.57 7.07
C GLU A 120 11.90 37.41 7.41
N GLU A 121 10.63 37.63 7.67
CA GLU A 121 9.63 36.59 7.87
C GLU A 121 9.37 35.79 6.59
N GLU A 122 9.50 36.40 5.44
CA GLU A 122 9.39 35.70 4.15
C GLU A 122 10.56 34.75 3.89
N GLU A 123 11.78 35.15 4.23
CA GLU A 123 12.96 34.27 4.13
C GLU A 123 12.87 33.09 5.09
N GLU A 124 12.41 33.29 6.30
CA GLU A 124 12.22 32.22 7.28
C GLU A 124 11.15 31.22 6.79
N TYR A 125 10.04 31.74 6.25
CA TYR A 125 9.02 30.90 5.64
C TYR A 125 9.56 30.04 4.47
N LYS A 126 10.35 30.63 3.57
CA LYS A 126 11.00 29.92 2.45
C LYS A 126 11.92 28.82 2.96
N LYS A 127 12.76 29.09 3.97
CA LYS A 127 13.65 28.10 4.58
C LYS A 127 12.88 26.91 5.18
N VAL A 128 11.78 27.18 5.89
CA VAL A 128 10.93 26.13 6.46
C VAL A 128 10.29 25.28 5.36
N GLN A 129 9.84 25.87 4.25
CA GLN A 129 9.29 25.13 3.12
C GLN A 129 10.35 24.27 2.42
N GLU A 130 11.56 24.77 2.25
CA GLU A 130 12.68 24.01 1.70
C GLU A 130 13.02 22.78 2.56
N ILE A 131 13.10 22.97 3.88
CA ILE A 131 13.35 21.86 4.82
C ILE A 131 12.25 20.78 4.70
N LYS A 132 10.98 21.16 4.65
CA LYS A 132 9.86 20.24 4.45
C LYS A 132 9.96 19.49 3.14
N TRP A 133 10.35 20.15 2.07
CA TRP A 133 10.56 19.55 0.76
C TRP A 133 11.71 18.54 0.78
N TYR A 134 12.85 18.88 1.37
CA TYR A 134 13.98 17.96 1.49
C TYR A 134 13.66 16.74 2.36
N THR A 135 12.92 16.92 3.46
CA THR A 135 12.50 15.79 4.30
C THR A 135 11.55 14.85 3.55
N PHE A 136 10.60 15.40 2.80
CA PHE A 136 9.71 14.61 1.95
C PHE A 136 10.50 13.82 0.89
N LEU A 137 11.42 14.47 0.20
CA LEU A 137 12.24 13.83 -0.83
C LEU A 137 13.11 12.71 -0.25
N SER A 138 13.75 12.94 0.91
CA SER A 138 14.59 11.94 1.57
C SER A 138 13.80 10.71 2.01
N THR A 139 12.57 10.88 2.52
CA THR A 139 11.70 9.77 2.90
C THR A 139 11.22 8.99 1.68
N ALA A 140 10.91 9.66 0.56
CA ALA A 140 10.54 9.01 -0.69
C ALA A 140 11.69 8.16 -1.26
N VAL A 141 12.91 8.68 -1.26
CA VAL A 141 14.11 7.95 -1.69
C VAL A 141 14.36 6.72 -0.81
N LEU A 142 14.21 6.87 0.51
CA LEU A 142 14.37 5.76 1.45
C LEU A 142 13.34 4.64 1.20
N MET A 143 12.07 4.99 0.93
CA MET A 143 11.04 4.01 0.60
C MET A 143 11.35 3.25 -0.69
N ILE A 144 11.83 3.93 -1.73
CA ILE A 144 12.22 3.28 -2.99
C ILE A 144 13.40 2.32 -2.74
N PHE A 145 14.40 2.74 -1.96
CA PHE A 145 15.53 1.89 -1.63
C PHE A 145 15.12 0.63 -0.87
N MET A 146 14.22 0.76 0.12
CA MET A 146 13.68 -0.38 0.87
C MET A 146 12.89 -1.34 -0.04
N ALA A 147 12.08 -0.81 -0.97
CA ALA A 147 11.35 -1.62 -1.93
C ALA A 147 12.30 -2.41 -2.86
N LEU A 148 13.35 -1.78 -3.36
CA LEU A 148 14.37 -2.44 -4.17
C LEU A 148 15.14 -3.52 -3.39
N ALA A 149 15.47 -3.25 -2.13
CA ALA A 149 16.12 -4.22 -1.26
C ALA A 149 15.25 -5.45 -0.99
N THR A 150 13.94 -5.27 -0.76
CA THR A 150 13.00 -6.39 -0.57
C THR A 150 12.87 -7.24 -1.82
N VAL A 151 12.76 -6.62 -3.00
CA VAL A 151 12.74 -7.33 -4.29
C VAL A 151 14.04 -8.08 -4.51
N GLY A 152 15.18 -7.47 -4.24
CA GLY A 152 16.50 -8.11 -4.35
C GLY A 152 16.65 -9.32 -3.42
N CYS A 153 16.20 -9.21 -2.16
CA CYS A 153 16.15 -10.32 -1.21
C CYS A 153 15.25 -11.46 -1.71
N TYR A 154 14.06 -11.14 -2.19
CA TYR A 154 13.11 -12.13 -2.70
C TYR A 154 13.68 -12.92 -3.88
N ILE A 155 14.29 -12.23 -4.86
CA ILE A 155 14.96 -12.88 -6.02
C ILE A 155 16.13 -13.76 -5.55
N GLY A 156 16.93 -13.27 -4.60
CA GLY A 156 18.05 -14.02 -4.05
C GLY A 156 17.62 -15.29 -3.33
N MET A 157 16.55 -15.25 -2.55
CA MET A 157 15.99 -16.41 -1.85
C MET A 157 15.46 -17.46 -2.84
N ASN A 158 14.69 -17.05 -3.85
CA ASN A 158 14.15 -17.96 -4.86
C ASN A 158 15.27 -18.62 -5.67
N LYS A 159 16.30 -17.89 -6.04
CA LYS A 159 17.45 -18.43 -6.78
C LYS A 159 18.22 -19.45 -5.94
N LYS A 160 18.40 -19.21 -4.64
CA LYS A 160 19.06 -20.14 -3.72
C LYS A 160 18.24 -21.43 -3.53
N ALA A 161 16.91 -21.31 -3.34
CA ALA A 161 16.03 -22.46 -3.21
C ALA A 161 16.04 -23.34 -4.48
N SER A 162 15.99 -22.73 -5.66
CA SER A 162 16.07 -23.48 -6.92
C SER A 162 17.42 -24.20 -7.08
N SER A 163 18.54 -23.56 -6.70
CA SER A 163 19.86 -24.19 -6.78
C SER A 163 19.99 -25.38 -5.82
N THR A 164 19.42 -25.26 -4.62
CA THR A 164 19.44 -26.35 -3.63
C THR A 164 18.53 -27.51 -4.05
N TYR A 165 17.39 -27.23 -4.69
CA TYR A 165 16.51 -28.26 -5.25
C TYR A 165 17.24 -29.13 -6.29
N GLU A 166 17.90 -28.50 -7.26
CA GLU A 166 18.68 -29.19 -8.28
C GLU A 166 19.86 -29.99 -7.66
N GLU A 167 20.47 -29.47 -6.61
CA GLU A 167 21.52 -30.17 -5.88
C GLU A 167 20.99 -31.45 -5.23
N TYR A 168 19.81 -31.41 -4.60
CA TYR A 168 19.19 -32.63 -4.04
C TYR A 168 18.83 -33.65 -5.11
N LEU A 169 18.25 -33.24 -6.24
CA LEU A 169 17.96 -34.13 -7.36
C LEU A 169 19.24 -34.81 -7.91
N ASN A 170 20.28 -34.03 -8.12
CA ASN A 170 21.57 -34.55 -8.60
C ASN A 170 22.20 -35.51 -7.60
N THR A 171 22.19 -35.19 -6.31
CA THR A 171 22.73 -36.05 -5.25
C THR A 171 21.96 -37.38 -5.17
N ALA A 172 20.62 -37.31 -5.22
CA ALA A 172 19.77 -38.50 -5.26
C ALA A 172 20.09 -39.41 -6.47
N SER A 173 20.28 -38.79 -7.65
CA SER A 173 20.61 -39.54 -8.85
C SER A 173 21.96 -40.26 -8.81
N MET A 174 22.91 -39.73 -8.05
CA MET A 174 24.27 -40.27 -7.88
C MET A 174 24.38 -41.22 -6.69
N ALA A 175 23.45 -41.21 -5.75
CA ALA A 175 23.48 -42.08 -4.58
C ALA A 175 23.40 -43.56 -5.02
N LEU A 176 24.13 -44.43 -4.36
CA LEU A 176 24.14 -45.86 -4.62
C LEU A 176 23.13 -46.61 -3.75
N ASP A 177 22.86 -46.07 -2.57
CA ASP A 177 21.90 -46.61 -1.63
C ASP A 177 20.49 -46.08 -1.91
N ILE A 178 19.51 -46.99 -1.92
CA ILE A 178 18.12 -46.69 -2.24
C ILE A 178 17.49 -45.80 -1.16
N ASP A 179 17.76 -46.08 0.12
CA ASP A 179 17.23 -45.28 1.24
C ASP A 179 17.78 -43.86 1.21
N GLU A 180 19.04 -43.71 0.81
CA GLU A 180 19.64 -42.39 0.64
C GLU A 180 19.00 -41.62 -0.53
N LYS A 181 18.68 -42.28 -1.64
CA LYS A 181 17.93 -41.68 -2.76
C LYS A 181 16.59 -41.17 -2.30
N TYR A 182 15.81 -41.94 -1.57
CA TYR A 182 14.51 -41.57 -1.08
C TYR A 182 14.60 -40.31 -0.17
N GLN A 183 15.55 -40.27 0.74
CA GLN A 183 15.76 -39.12 1.61
C GLN A 183 16.08 -37.83 0.83
N PHE A 184 16.88 -37.89 -0.22
CA PHE A 184 17.17 -36.70 -1.03
C PHE A 184 16.00 -36.28 -1.90
N TYR A 185 15.22 -37.20 -2.44
CA TYR A 185 13.97 -36.85 -3.15
C TYR A 185 12.93 -36.25 -2.21
N GLU A 186 12.78 -36.76 -0.97
CA GLU A 186 11.93 -36.15 0.04
C GLU A 186 12.34 -34.70 0.35
N LYS A 187 13.63 -34.45 0.56
CA LYS A 187 14.16 -33.10 0.80
C LYS A 187 13.90 -32.15 -0.39
N ALA A 188 13.99 -32.65 -1.61
CA ALA A 188 13.65 -31.88 -2.79
C ALA A 188 12.15 -31.56 -2.85
N ILE A 189 11.29 -32.51 -2.53
CA ILE A 189 9.84 -32.34 -2.44
C ILE A 189 9.48 -31.34 -1.36
N GLU A 190 10.05 -31.46 -0.16
CA GLU A 190 9.84 -30.52 0.95
C GLU A 190 10.23 -29.09 0.57
N LEU A 191 11.33 -28.92 -0.15
CA LEU A 191 11.82 -27.60 -0.56
C LEU A 191 10.95 -26.95 -1.65
N SER A 192 10.36 -27.75 -2.53
CA SER A 192 9.55 -27.24 -3.65
C SER A 192 8.45 -28.25 -4.05
N PRO A 193 7.39 -28.39 -3.24
CA PRO A 193 6.37 -29.41 -3.41
C PRO A 193 5.53 -29.27 -4.70
N ILE A 194 5.50 -28.09 -5.30
CA ILE A 194 4.80 -27.82 -6.57
C ILE A 194 5.50 -28.46 -7.77
N LYS A 195 6.80 -28.74 -7.66
CA LYS A 195 7.60 -29.28 -8.75
C LYS A 195 7.44 -30.80 -8.86
N GLY A 196 6.99 -31.29 -10.02
CA GLY A 196 6.74 -32.70 -10.26
C GLY A 196 7.99 -33.56 -10.46
N GLU A 197 9.17 -32.96 -10.75
CA GLU A 197 10.37 -33.72 -11.13
C GLU A 197 10.86 -34.64 -10.01
N ALA A 198 10.89 -34.18 -8.76
CA ALA A 198 11.32 -34.97 -7.62
C ALA A 198 10.39 -36.19 -7.37
N TYR A 199 9.08 -35.99 -7.49
CA TYR A 199 8.11 -37.08 -7.37
C TYR A 199 8.27 -38.12 -8.50
N LYS A 200 8.45 -37.68 -9.75
CA LYS A 200 8.67 -38.59 -10.88
C LYS A 200 9.93 -39.42 -10.66
N ALA A 201 11.04 -38.79 -10.29
CA ALA A 201 12.31 -39.47 -10.02
C ALA A 201 12.19 -40.46 -8.87
N LEU A 202 11.44 -40.13 -7.82
CA LEU A 202 11.14 -41.05 -6.71
C LEU A 202 10.37 -42.27 -7.20
N LEU A 203 9.27 -42.07 -7.96
CA LEU A 203 8.45 -43.16 -8.50
C LEU A 203 9.21 -44.04 -9.50
N GLU A 204 10.03 -43.44 -10.38
CA GLU A 204 10.90 -44.16 -11.30
C GLU A 204 11.91 -45.04 -10.55
N THR A 205 12.44 -44.56 -9.42
CA THR A 205 13.37 -45.30 -8.57
C THR A 205 12.66 -46.52 -7.93
N MET A 206 11.44 -46.32 -7.42
CA MET A 206 10.62 -47.37 -6.82
C MET A 206 10.14 -48.44 -7.85
N GLN A 207 10.04 -48.04 -9.11
CA GLN A 207 9.61 -48.95 -10.19
C GLN A 207 10.79 -49.67 -10.85
N ALA A 208 12.04 -49.34 -10.51
CA ALA A 208 13.22 -49.82 -11.25
C ALA A 208 13.43 -51.34 -11.24
N ASP A 209 13.01 -52.01 -10.18
CA ASP A 209 13.09 -53.46 -10.05
C ASP A 209 11.84 -54.21 -10.59
N GLY A 210 10.80 -53.45 -10.99
CA GLY A 210 9.56 -53.99 -11.53
C GLY A 210 8.56 -54.48 -10.47
N VAL A 211 8.80 -54.21 -9.18
CA VAL A 211 7.93 -54.57 -8.06
C VAL A 211 7.72 -53.29 -7.21
N PHE A 212 6.49 -53.01 -6.85
CA PHE A 212 6.17 -51.93 -5.92
C PHE A 212 5.83 -52.55 -4.56
N SER A 213 6.79 -52.51 -3.65
CA SER A 213 6.71 -53.18 -2.35
C SER A 213 5.80 -52.46 -1.36
N GLU A 214 5.38 -53.18 -0.30
CA GLU A 214 4.63 -52.56 0.80
C GLU A 214 5.42 -51.48 1.51
N SER A 215 6.76 -51.61 1.64
CA SER A 215 7.60 -50.58 2.24
C SER A 215 7.62 -49.26 1.44
N GLU A 216 7.70 -49.37 0.12
CA GLU A 216 7.63 -48.20 -0.80
C GLU A 216 6.23 -47.57 -0.80
N SER A 217 5.17 -48.39 -0.73
CA SER A 217 3.82 -47.90 -0.55
C SER A 217 3.66 -47.12 0.75
N GLN A 218 4.28 -47.55 1.84
CA GLN A 218 4.26 -46.80 3.11
C GLN A 218 4.97 -45.45 2.99
N GLU A 219 6.09 -45.40 2.26
CA GLU A 219 6.79 -44.12 2.01
C GLU A 219 5.94 -43.17 1.18
N ILE A 220 5.28 -43.63 0.14
CA ILE A 220 4.32 -42.84 -0.65
C ILE A 220 3.16 -42.35 0.21
N ARG A 221 2.62 -43.21 1.10
CA ARG A 221 1.54 -42.83 2.02
C ARG A 221 1.99 -41.75 3.05
N LYS A 222 3.27 -41.61 3.32
CA LYS A 222 3.86 -40.57 4.19
C LYS A 222 4.04 -39.28 3.41
N VAL A 223 4.68 -39.34 2.23
CA VAL A 223 5.05 -38.16 1.44
C VAL A 223 3.83 -37.50 0.78
N MET A 224 3.01 -38.29 0.08
CA MET A 224 1.93 -37.70 -0.74
C MET A 224 0.89 -36.91 0.05
N PRO A 225 0.35 -37.39 1.19
CA PRO A 225 -0.63 -36.60 1.95
C PRO A 225 -0.08 -35.30 2.50
N ALA A 226 1.24 -35.23 2.77
CA ALA A 226 1.87 -34.05 3.31
C ALA A 226 1.95 -32.88 2.30
N TYR A 227 2.10 -33.21 1.02
CA TYR A 227 2.40 -32.21 -0.03
C TYR A 227 1.40 -32.23 -1.20
N MET A 228 0.32 -33.02 -1.10
CA MET A 228 -0.65 -33.21 -2.18
C MET A 228 -1.41 -31.93 -2.54
N GLU A 229 -1.71 -31.09 -1.56
CA GLU A 229 -2.39 -29.82 -1.78
C GLU A 229 -1.50 -28.84 -2.56
N ASP A 230 -0.23 -28.75 -2.19
CA ASP A 230 0.74 -27.89 -2.88
C ASP A 230 1.00 -28.40 -4.31
N LEU A 231 1.14 -29.72 -4.48
CA LEU A 231 1.33 -30.34 -5.80
C LEU A 231 0.12 -30.11 -6.72
N ALA A 232 -1.09 -30.08 -6.17
CA ALA A 232 -2.32 -29.85 -6.93
C ALA A 232 -2.39 -28.44 -7.54
N GLU A 233 -1.63 -27.46 -7.04
CA GLU A 233 -1.48 -26.16 -7.69
C GLU A 233 -0.84 -26.30 -9.08
N ASN A 234 0.01 -27.31 -9.29
CA ASN A 234 0.53 -27.69 -10.59
C ASN A 234 -0.28 -28.87 -11.15
N THR A 235 -1.44 -28.55 -11.70
CA THR A 235 -2.40 -29.54 -12.23
C THR A 235 -1.77 -30.55 -13.19
N GLU A 236 -0.84 -30.13 -14.05
CA GLU A 236 -0.16 -31.00 -15.00
C GLU A 236 0.68 -32.07 -14.28
N SER A 237 1.54 -31.64 -13.37
CA SER A 237 2.37 -32.55 -12.56
C SER A 237 1.52 -33.48 -11.70
N TYR A 238 0.47 -32.95 -11.09
CA TYR A 238 -0.43 -33.70 -10.22
C TYR A 238 -1.10 -34.85 -10.96
N ILE A 239 -1.63 -34.58 -12.15
CA ILE A 239 -2.26 -35.62 -13.02
C ILE A 239 -1.24 -36.67 -13.47
N GLN A 240 -0.04 -36.26 -13.87
CA GLN A 240 1.01 -37.19 -14.31
C GLN A 240 1.45 -38.11 -13.17
N ILE A 241 1.68 -37.58 -11.98
CA ILE A 241 2.07 -38.35 -10.80
C ILE A 241 0.93 -39.30 -10.37
N ALA A 242 -0.30 -38.81 -10.36
CA ALA A 242 -1.45 -39.63 -10.04
C ALA A 242 -1.62 -40.78 -11.02
N TYR A 243 -1.36 -40.57 -12.31
CA TYR A 243 -1.35 -41.66 -13.31
C TYR A 243 -0.28 -42.70 -13.00
N GLU A 244 0.97 -42.31 -12.79
CA GLU A 244 2.06 -43.24 -12.49
C GLU A 244 1.77 -44.04 -11.19
N LEU A 245 1.31 -43.39 -10.13
CA LEU A 245 0.90 -44.07 -8.90
C LEU A 245 -0.26 -45.06 -9.13
N GLY A 246 -1.27 -44.67 -9.91
CA GLY A 246 -2.37 -45.53 -10.24
C GLY A 246 -1.92 -46.77 -10.97
N ILE A 247 -0.96 -46.63 -11.90
CA ILE A 247 -0.34 -47.75 -12.64
C ILE A 247 0.51 -48.65 -11.71
N MET A 248 1.28 -48.03 -10.80
CA MET A 248 2.11 -48.76 -9.84
C MET A 248 1.26 -49.62 -8.91
N TYR A 249 0.22 -49.09 -8.31
CA TYR A 249 -0.69 -49.83 -7.46
C TYR A 249 -1.48 -50.90 -8.21
N PHE A 250 -1.75 -50.75 -9.50
CA PHE A 250 -2.52 -51.70 -10.28
C PHE A 250 -1.68 -52.83 -10.83
N TYR A 251 -0.48 -52.58 -11.36
CA TYR A 251 0.32 -53.55 -12.08
C TYR A 251 1.53 -54.10 -11.34
N TYR A 252 2.10 -53.30 -10.44
CA TYR A 252 3.42 -53.59 -9.86
C TYR A 252 3.37 -53.85 -8.34
N PHE A 253 2.21 -53.60 -7.70
CA PHE A 253 2.10 -53.78 -6.26
C PHE A 253 2.25 -55.27 -5.87
N GLU A 254 3.09 -55.51 -4.85
CA GLU A 254 3.44 -56.86 -4.40
C GLU A 254 2.23 -57.65 -3.91
N ASN A 255 1.29 -57.00 -3.21
CA ASN A 255 0.04 -57.58 -2.81
C ASN A 255 -1.06 -57.15 -3.79
N SER A 256 -1.49 -58.05 -4.68
CA SER A 256 -2.42 -57.80 -5.79
C SER A 256 -3.80 -57.24 -5.39
N GLU A 257 -4.04 -56.96 -4.12
CA GLU A 257 -5.34 -56.57 -3.55
C GLU A 257 -5.50 -55.07 -3.25
N ASP A 258 -4.48 -54.18 -3.47
CA ASP A 258 -4.65 -52.74 -3.19
C ASP A 258 -5.28 -51.96 -4.37
N ILE A 259 -6.36 -52.58 -4.91
CA ILE A 259 -7.25 -51.99 -5.93
C ILE A 259 -7.82 -50.64 -5.46
N GLN A 260 -7.93 -50.43 -4.13
CA GLN A 260 -8.46 -49.16 -3.56
C GLN A 260 -7.53 -47.97 -3.82
N ASN A 261 -6.23 -48.15 -3.59
CA ASN A 261 -5.26 -47.09 -3.87
C ASN A 261 -5.10 -46.84 -5.38
N ALA A 262 -5.08 -47.88 -6.18
CA ALA A 262 -5.10 -47.74 -7.64
C ALA A 262 -6.33 -46.97 -8.13
N SER A 263 -7.53 -47.28 -7.61
CA SER A 263 -8.75 -46.52 -7.90
C SER A 263 -8.67 -45.04 -7.52
N LYS A 264 -8.16 -44.75 -6.32
CA LYS A 264 -7.99 -43.40 -5.84
C LYS A 264 -7.14 -42.55 -6.77
N TRP A 265 -5.95 -43.07 -7.13
CA TRP A 265 -5.01 -42.33 -7.95
C TRP A 265 -5.46 -42.22 -9.42
N LEU A 266 -6.03 -43.30 -9.99
CA LEU A 266 -6.61 -43.23 -11.34
C LEU A 266 -7.79 -42.26 -11.43
N ASN A 267 -8.60 -42.14 -10.37
CA ASN A 267 -9.69 -41.18 -10.32
C ASN A 267 -9.18 -39.72 -10.38
N ILE A 268 -8.05 -39.43 -9.75
CA ILE A 268 -7.37 -38.14 -9.87
C ILE A 268 -6.81 -37.97 -11.29
N ALA A 269 -6.12 -38.99 -11.81
CA ALA A 269 -5.48 -38.94 -13.12
C ALA A 269 -6.45 -38.69 -14.28
N ILE A 270 -7.70 -39.13 -14.16
CA ILE A 270 -8.76 -38.87 -15.17
C ILE A 270 -9.53 -37.58 -14.91
N GLY A 271 -9.13 -36.81 -13.91
CA GLY A 271 -9.67 -35.47 -13.65
C GLY A 271 -10.97 -35.39 -12.84
N ASN A 272 -11.53 -36.53 -12.39
CA ASN A 272 -12.82 -36.54 -11.70
C ASN A 272 -12.85 -35.75 -10.37
N THR A 273 -11.70 -35.50 -9.79
CA THR A 273 -11.55 -34.76 -8.51
C THR A 273 -11.05 -33.33 -8.69
N ILE A 274 -10.83 -32.87 -9.91
CA ILE A 274 -10.22 -31.57 -10.23
C ILE A 274 -11.29 -30.69 -10.88
N GLU A 275 -11.64 -29.58 -10.24
CA GLU A 275 -12.65 -28.67 -10.75
C GLU A 275 -12.18 -27.98 -12.05
N GLY A 276 -13.08 -27.96 -13.04
CA GLY A 276 -12.90 -27.21 -14.28
C GLY A 276 -12.03 -27.88 -15.34
N ILE A 277 -11.46 -29.06 -15.09
CA ILE A 277 -10.68 -29.79 -16.09
C ILE A 277 -11.59 -30.58 -17.03
N GLN A 278 -11.26 -30.62 -18.32
CA GLN A 278 -11.98 -31.32 -19.34
C GLN A 278 -11.19 -32.58 -19.82
N GLU A 279 -11.89 -33.55 -20.43
CA GLU A 279 -11.23 -34.77 -20.98
C GLU A 279 -10.12 -34.42 -21.97
N GLU A 280 -10.32 -33.39 -22.80
CA GLU A 280 -9.31 -32.95 -23.78
C GLU A 280 -8.03 -32.43 -23.10
N ASP A 281 -8.13 -31.85 -21.91
CA ASP A 281 -6.97 -31.37 -21.15
C ASP A 281 -6.18 -32.57 -20.57
N ILE A 282 -6.87 -33.61 -20.10
CA ILE A 282 -6.26 -34.87 -19.67
C ILE A 282 -5.51 -35.52 -20.84
N ASP A 283 -6.13 -35.57 -22.02
CA ASP A 283 -5.50 -36.13 -23.21
C ASP A 283 -4.25 -35.37 -23.65
N LYS A 284 -4.20 -34.06 -23.44
CA LYS A 284 -2.99 -33.22 -23.66
C LYS A 284 -1.91 -33.52 -22.63
N ILE A 285 -2.28 -33.61 -21.35
CA ILE A 285 -1.33 -33.77 -20.22
C ILE A 285 -0.70 -35.17 -20.23
N LEU A 286 -1.49 -36.19 -20.36
CA LEU A 286 -1.02 -37.60 -20.32
C LEU A 286 -0.64 -38.15 -21.70
N GLY A 287 -1.18 -37.54 -22.75
CA GLY A 287 -1.22 -38.15 -24.11
C GLY A 287 -2.35 -39.20 -24.25
N GLU A 288 -2.96 -39.24 -25.43
CA GLU A 288 -4.17 -40.05 -25.71
C GLU A 288 -4.07 -41.51 -25.20
N LYS A 289 -2.91 -42.16 -25.38
CA LYS A 289 -2.73 -43.57 -24.98
C LYS A 289 -2.76 -43.77 -23.46
N LYS A 290 -2.10 -42.91 -22.69
CA LYS A 290 -2.08 -43.01 -21.22
C LYS A 290 -3.43 -42.62 -20.64
N ALA A 291 -4.05 -41.57 -21.15
CA ALA A 291 -5.37 -41.12 -20.76
C ALA A 291 -6.43 -42.20 -20.99
N PHE A 292 -6.43 -42.82 -22.19
CA PHE A 292 -7.31 -43.96 -22.50
C PHE A 292 -7.08 -45.13 -21.52
N ARG A 293 -5.81 -45.46 -21.24
CA ARG A 293 -5.48 -46.54 -20.29
C ARG A 293 -6.00 -46.22 -18.89
N ALA A 294 -5.80 -44.98 -18.41
CA ALA A 294 -6.27 -44.58 -17.10
C ALA A 294 -7.79 -44.73 -16.95
N ARG A 295 -8.58 -44.24 -17.93
CA ARG A 295 -10.04 -44.36 -17.94
C ARG A 295 -10.48 -45.82 -17.94
N HIS A 296 -9.88 -46.64 -18.80
CA HIS A 296 -10.24 -48.06 -18.88
C HIS A 296 -9.94 -48.83 -17.60
N LEU A 297 -8.77 -48.62 -17.01
CA LEU A 297 -8.41 -49.25 -15.74
C LEU A 297 -9.34 -48.80 -14.61
N TYR A 298 -9.67 -47.53 -14.55
CA TYR A 298 -10.60 -47.01 -13.55
C TYR A 298 -11.99 -47.63 -13.68
N GLU A 299 -12.50 -47.80 -14.92
CA GLU A 299 -13.79 -48.47 -15.17
C GLU A 299 -13.75 -49.97 -14.82
N ILE A 300 -12.68 -50.67 -15.14
CA ILE A 300 -12.48 -52.05 -14.74
C ILE A 300 -12.53 -52.18 -13.22
N ILE A 301 -11.78 -51.38 -12.50
CA ILE A 301 -11.79 -51.40 -11.03
C ILE A 301 -13.18 -51.11 -10.48
N ARG A 302 -13.85 -50.09 -11.03
CA ARG A 302 -15.22 -49.72 -10.62
C ARG A 302 -16.21 -50.85 -10.84
N TYR A 303 -16.07 -51.58 -11.96
CA TYR A 303 -16.91 -52.74 -12.23
C TYR A 303 -16.69 -53.86 -11.21
N TYR A 304 -15.42 -54.23 -10.94
CA TYR A 304 -15.11 -55.26 -9.93
C TYR A 304 -15.67 -54.90 -8.55
N ARG A 305 -15.56 -53.65 -8.12
CA ARG A 305 -16.12 -53.14 -6.84
C ARG A 305 -17.66 -53.14 -6.79
N SER A 306 -18.34 -53.24 -7.93
CA SER A 306 -19.80 -53.30 -7.98
C SER A 306 -20.32 -54.75 -7.90
N LEU A 307 -19.43 -55.75 -7.93
CA LEU A 307 -19.76 -57.16 -7.82
C LEU A 307 -19.62 -57.70 -6.40
N ASP A 308 -18.88 -56.97 -5.52
CA ASP A 308 -18.79 -57.20 -4.08
C ASP A 308 -19.90 -56.44 -3.32
#